data_15657a374d92bce45cb239c1e0bd03bf
#
_entry.id   15657a374d92bce45cb239c1e0bd03bf
#
_cell.length_a   1.000
_cell.length_b   1.000
_cell.length_c   1.000
_cell.angle_alpha   90.00
_cell.angle_beta   90.00
_cell.angle_gamma   90.00
#
_symmetry.space_group_name_H-M   'P 1'
#
loop_
_entity.id
_entity.type
_entity.pdbx_description
1 polymer ?
#
loop_
_entity_poly.entity_id
_entity_poly.type
_entity_poly.pdbx_seq_one_letter_code
_entity_poly.pdbx_strand_id
1 'polypeptide(L)'
;MALTTCLGGALASCSDEAEPAAGQSAASPAADARLARLAQQAADTGSLGVIVRVDTGDGKPVEIAKQAAWTKDDHRLAVGDRFRVGSNTKTVTATLVLQQVAQQRISLDDTVEKWLPGLVEGGEHITVRMLLNHTSGLGDFLLTPQFLPSLTGQEKRTWTPRELLAITPEQDPPTEPGETYSYSNANYEALGLILEKATGSSLAELIEQKITKPLGMTDSYLATDAEWDTGENSDNEHVTGYEPDAARLKKILSATVDLPDGVGFVGADRPGHNVDTSAIDPSWSWAAGGMVSTAADWQTFLTALNSGELLPELQLKHMRTTVDAPEEGGGYGLGLMRVDTVCGTVWGHTGGLPGYSSEIYTDATGTRSVAVFTSTNFGIKEEKAATANKALVEAATCQMLGKPQPAHSPAG
;
A
#
# COMPACT_ATOMS: atom_id res chain seq x y z
N MET A 1 36.27 -37.95 -69.82
CA MET A 1 35.93 -37.37 -71.12
C MET A 1 34.68 -36.53 -70.93
N ALA A 2 34.83 -35.24 -71.21
CA ALA A 2 33.87 -34.23 -71.66
C ALA A 2 32.76 -33.81 -70.62
N LEU A 3 32.81 -32.68 -70.31
CA LEU A 3 32.39 -31.26 -70.69
C LEU A 3 31.05 -30.91 -70.02
N THR A 4 31.12 -29.99 -69.13
CA THR A 4 30.70 -28.55 -69.13
C THR A 4 29.24 -28.29 -69.45
N THR A 5 28.53 -27.67 -68.53
CA THR A 5 27.97 -26.28 -68.75
C THR A 5 27.44 -25.69 -67.41
N CYS A 6 27.86 -24.46 -67.22
CA CYS A 6 27.34 -23.54 -66.19
C CYS A 6 25.95 -23.05 -66.59
N LEU A 7 25.05 -22.88 -65.54
CA LEU A 7 24.06 -21.79 -65.59
C LEU A 7 23.83 -21.32 -64.15
N GLY A 8 24.00 -20.03 -63.99
CA GLY A 8 23.87 -19.34 -62.71
C GLY A 8 22.43 -19.26 -62.27
N GLY A 9 22.24 -19.38 -60.90
CA GLY A 9 21.02 -19.10 -60.21
C GLY A 9 21.38 -18.24 -59.03
N ALA A 10 20.84 -17.04 -58.98
CA ALA A 10 21.02 -16.03 -57.94
C ALA A 10 20.60 -16.59 -56.58
N LEU A 11 21.52 -16.56 -55.62
CA LEU A 11 21.22 -16.74 -54.23
C LEU A 11 20.55 -15.45 -53.74
N ALA A 12 19.24 -15.48 -53.53
CA ALA A 12 18.53 -14.52 -52.71
C ALA A 12 18.90 -14.78 -51.27
N SER A 13 19.70 -13.91 -50.70
CA SER A 13 19.97 -13.81 -49.29
C SER A 13 18.68 -13.32 -48.60
N CYS A 14 17.96 -14.22 -47.91
CA CYS A 14 17.00 -13.84 -46.88
C CYS A 14 17.81 -13.31 -45.70
N SER A 15 17.90 -12.02 -45.59
CA SER A 15 18.23 -11.36 -44.33
C SER A 15 17.02 -11.55 -43.40
N ASP A 16 17.15 -12.43 -42.41
CA ASP A 16 16.32 -12.37 -41.22
C ASP A 16 16.57 -11.00 -40.57
N GLU A 17 15.72 -10.05 -40.86
CA GLU A 17 15.57 -8.87 -40.00
C GLU A 17 14.96 -9.38 -38.71
N ALA A 18 15.82 -9.57 -37.71
CA ALA A 18 15.38 -9.68 -36.29
C ALA A 18 14.54 -8.43 -36.00
N GLU A 19 13.26 -8.63 -35.73
CA GLU A 19 12.41 -7.58 -35.13
C GLU A 19 13.18 -6.98 -33.95
N PRO A 20 13.33 -5.64 -33.89
CA PRO A 20 13.96 -5.03 -32.73
C PRO A 20 13.12 -5.39 -31.50
N ALA A 21 13.74 -6.02 -30.53
CA ALA A 21 13.17 -6.22 -29.20
C ALA A 21 12.46 -4.92 -28.80
N ALA A 22 11.17 -5.01 -28.42
CA ALA A 22 10.33 -3.89 -28.09
C ALA A 22 11.10 -2.96 -27.15
N GLY A 23 11.52 -1.82 -27.69
CA GLY A 23 12.33 -0.85 -26.98
C GLY A 23 11.57 -0.43 -25.72
N GLN A 24 12.26 -0.50 -24.57
CA GLN A 24 11.82 0.14 -23.35
C GLN A 24 11.49 1.60 -23.70
N SER A 25 10.21 1.94 -23.65
CA SER A 25 9.77 3.32 -23.87
C SER A 25 10.25 4.13 -22.69
N ALA A 26 11.36 4.84 -22.84
CA ALA A 26 11.78 5.83 -21.86
C ALA A 26 10.61 6.80 -21.63
N ALA A 27 10.31 7.13 -20.39
CA ALA A 27 9.29 8.12 -20.06
C ALA A 27 9.56 9.40 -20.86
N SER A 28 8.57 9.88 -21.61
CA SER A 28 8.79 11.06 -22.44
C SER A 28 8.61 12.32 -21.58
N PRO A 29 9.35 13.42 -21.83
CA PRO A 29 9.15 14.69 -21.12
C PRO A 29 7.70 15.19 -21.14
N ALA A 30 6.93 14.82 -22.17
CA ALA A 30 5.51 15.13 -22.27
C ALA A 30 4.65 14.32 -21.30
N ALA A 31 4.99 13.04 -21.09
CA ALA A 31 4.31 12.19 -20.10
C ALA A 31 4.58 12.68 -18.68
N ASP A 32 5.84 13.03 -18.36
CA ASP A 32 6.23 13.56 -17.05
C ASP A 32 5.53 14.90 -16.74
N ALA A 33 5.48 15.79 -17.74
CA ALA A 33 4.78 17.08 -17.62
C ALA A 33 3.26 16.87 -17.43
N ARG A 34 2.67 15.86 -18.07
CA ARG A 34 1.26 15.50 -17.85
C ARG A 34 1.04 14.96 -16.45
N LEU A 35 1.89 14.05 -15.99
CA LEU A 35 1.81 13.49 -14.65
C LEU A 35 1.91 14.59 -13.57
N ALA A 36 2.83 15.55 -13.75
CA ALA A 36 2.96 16.70 -12.85
C ALA A 36 1.69 17.58 -12.84
N ARG A 37 1.00 17.77 -13.97
CA ARG A 37 -0.28 18.48 -14.01
C ARG A 37 -1.40 17.71 -13.30
N LEU A 38 -1.49 16.39 -13.50
CA LEU A 38 -2.48 15.56 -12.81
C LEU A 38 -2.25 15.56 -11.29
N ALA A 39 -0.98 15.50 -10.84
CA ALA A 39 -0.65 15.61 -9.43
C ALA A 39 -1.06 16.96 -8.84
N GLN A 40 -0.83 18.07 -9.56
CA GLN A 40 -1.30 19.38 -9.10
C GLN A 40 -2.82 19.45 -9.09
N GLN A 41 -3.50 18.93 -10.11
CA GLN A 41 -4.96 18.88 -10.16
C GLN A 41 -5.52 18.07 -8.98
N ALA A 42 -4.95 16.91 -8.66
CA ALA A 42 -5.36 16.12 -7.50
C ALA A 42 -5.17 16.90 -6.19
N ALA A 43 -4.03 17.56 -6.01
CA ALA A 43 -3.77 18.39 -4.84
C ALA A 43 -4.81 19.54 -4.69
N ASP A 44 -5.13 20.22 -5.78
CA ASP A 44 -6.07 21.36 -5.77
C ASP A 44 -7.54 20.93 -5.62
N THR A 45 -7.88 19.67 -5.93
CA THR A 45 -9.25 19.16 -5.85
C THR A 45 -9.57 18.39 -4.57
N GLY A 46 -8.58 18.17 -3.69
CA GLY A 46 -8.85 17.58 -2.37
C GLY A 46 -7.83 16.58 -1.85
N SER A 47 -6.84 16.16 -2.67
CA SER A 47 -5.73 15.30 -2.18
C SER A 47 -4.71 16.07 -1.33
N LEU A 48 -4.74 17.41 -1.39
CA LEU A 48 -4.02 18.40 -0.60
C LEU A 48 -2.50 18.37 -0.79
N GLY A 49 -1.81 17.32 -0.41
CA GLY A 49 -0.41 17.03 -0.74
C GLY A 49 -0.33 15.74 -1.54
N VAL A 50 0.53 15.69 -2.55
CA VAL A 50 0.69 14.55 -3.46
C VAL A 50 2.17 14.32 -3.72
N ILE A 51 2.66 13.12 -3.41
CA ILE A 51 3.98 12.63 -3.83
C ILE A 51 3.77 11.50 -4.84
N VAL A 52 4.45 11.58 -5.97
CA VAL A 52 4.46 10.53 -6.99
C VAL A 52 5.89 10.14 -7.28
N ARG A 53 6.16 8.84 -7.27
CA ARG A 53 7.40 8.25 -7.76
C ARG A 53 7.07 7.16 -8.77
N VAL A 54 7.61 7.27 -9.97
CA VAL A 54 7.45 6.26 -11.03
C VAL A 54 8.83 5.80 -11.48
N ASP A 55 9.13 4.52 -11.32
CA ASP A 55 10.32 3.88 -11.85
C ASP A 55 9.95 2.95 -13.00
N THR A 56 10.49 3.21 -14.18
CA THR A 56 10.29 2.42 -15.38
C THR A 56 11.36 1.33 -15.56
N GLY A 57 12.23 1.14 -14.56
CA GLY A 57 13.32 0.16 -14.58
C GLY A 57 14.59 0.64 -15.32
N ASP A 58 14.68 1.92 -15.62
CA ASP A 58 15.85 2.53 -16.28
C ASP A 58 16.82 3.22 -15.28
N GLY A 59 16.51 3.13 -13.99
CA GLY A 59 17.30 3.73 -12.90
C GLY A 59 17.16 5.25 -12.80
N LYS A 60 16.18 5.85 -13.45
CA LYS A 60 15.90 7.29 -13.43
C LYS A 60 14.43 7.53 -13.11
N PRO A 61 14.02 7.36 -11.87
CA PRO A 61 12.62 7.54 -11.49
C PRO A 61 12.15 8.97 -11.73
N VAL A 62 10.90 9.09 -12.15
CA VAL A 62 10.19 10.38 -12.18
C VAL A 62 9.65 10.65 -10.78
N GLU A 63 10.02 11.78 -10.20
CA GLU A 63 9.66 12.17 -8.84
C GLU A 63 8.97 13.52 -8.86
N ILE A 64 7.78 13.58 -8.27
CA ILE A 64 6.90 14.75 -8.27
C ILE A 64 6.35 14.95 -6.87
N ALA A 65 6.50 16.18 -6.33
CA ALA A 65 5.77 16.65 -5.15
C ALA A 65 4.90 17.84 -5.55
N LYS A 66 3.61 17.79 -5.24
CA LYS A 66 2.63 18.85 -5.49
C LYS A 66 1.75 19.02 -4.28
N GLN A 67 1.31 20.24 -4.02
CA GLN A 67 0.45 20.53 -2.87
C GLN A 67 -0.45 21.73 -3.14
N ALA A 68 -1.58 21.76 -2.44
CA ALA A 68 -2.48 22.91 -2.40
C ALA A 68 -1.74 24.14 -1.83
N ALA A 69 -2.08 25.32 -2.31
CA ALA A 69 -1.29 26.52 -1.99
C ALA A 69 -1.20 26.79 -0.49
N TRP A 70 -2.29 26.60 0.27
CA TRP A 70 -2.35 26.89 1.70
C TRP A 70 -1.57 25.88 2.58
N THR A 71 -1.38 24.63 2.12
CA THR A 71 -0.64 23.63 2.92
C THR A 71 0.86 23.93 3.01
N LYS A 72 1.37 24.85 2.17
CA LYS A 72 2.77 25.30 2.20
C LYS A 72 3.14 26.08 3.45
N ASP A 73 2.14 26.60 4.15
CA ASP A 73 2.34 27.32 5.41
C ASP A 73 2.59 26.36 6.58
N ASP A 74 2.10 25.10 6.46
CA ASP A 74 2.34 24.06 7.45
C ASP A 74 3.67 23.33 7.16
N HIS A 75 3.85 22.83 5.94
CA HIS A 75 5.03 22.11 5.49
C HIS A 75 5.21 22.25 3.97
N ARG A 76 6.45 22.39 3.49
CA ARG A 76 6.78 22.36 2.07
C ARG A 76 7.12 20.95 1.64
N LEU A 77 6.15 20.31 0.98
CA LEU A 77 6.23 18.90 0.59
C LEU A 77 7.42 18.64 -0.35
N ALA A 78 8.23 17.66 0.01
CA ALA A 78 9.33 17.14 -0.78
C ALA A 78 9.12 15.66 -1.15
N VAL A 79 9.77 15.19 -2.20
CA VAL A 79 9.63 13.80 -2.69
C VAL A 79 10.19 12.76 -1.72
N GLY A 80 11.13 13.18 -0.87
CA GLY A 80 11.75 12.33 0.16
C GLY A 80 11.03 12.33 1.49
N ASP A 81 9.95 13.11 1.66
CA ASP A 81 9.27 13.19 2.95
C ASP A 81 8.70 11.85 3.39
N ARG A 82 8.82 11.61 4.70
CA ARG A 82 8.30 10.42 5.37
C ARG A 82 6.78 10.47 5.44
N PHE A 83 6.17 9.33 5.20
CA PHE A 83 4.74 9.17 5.04
C PHE A 83 4.24 7.94 5.82
N ARG A 84 3.07 8.02 6.46
CA ARG A 84 2.41 6.86 7.06
C ARG A 84 1.80 6.02 5.95
N VAL A 85 2.42 4.87 5.62
CA VAL A 85 2.03 4.06 4.45
C VAL A 85 0.79 3.21 4.67
N GLY A 86 0.24 3.20 5.89
CA GLY A 86 -0.99 2.48 6.20
C GLY A 86 -0.88 0.99 5.87
N SER A 87 -1.93 0.42 5.31
CA SER A 87 -2.03 -1.03 5.05
C SER A 87 -0.98 -1.61 4.09
N ASN A 88 -0.16 -0.78 3.44
CA ASN A 88 1.05 -1.29 2.78
C ASN A 88 1.94 -2.07 3.78
N THR A 89 1.91 -1.74 5.08
CA THR A 89 2.56 -2.49 6.17
C THR A 89 2.26 -3.98 6.13
N LYS A 90 1.06 -4.38 5.70
CA LYS A 90 0.65 -5.78 5.61
C LYS A 90 1.58 -6.60 4.73
N THR A 91 2.09 -6.02 3.66
CA THR A 91 3.05 -6.71 2.77
C THR A 91 4.36 -7.03 3.51
N VAL A 92 4.82 -6.13 4.39
CA VAL A 92 6.01 -6.36 5.24
C VAL A 92 5.72 -7.42 6.29
N THR A 93 4.60 -7.32 7.02
CA THR A 93 4.18 -8.31 8.02
C THR A 93 4.06 -9.71 7.39
N ALA A 94 3.42 -9.81 6.22
CA ALA A 94 3.30 -11.06 5.47
C ALA A 94 4.66 -11.62 5.03
N THR A 95 5.59 -10.75 4.59
CA THR A 95 6.96 -11.14 4.25
C THR A 95 7.66 -11.76 5.46
N LEU A 96 7.56 -11.15 6.64
CA LEU A 96 8.12 -11.68 7.87
C LEU A 96 7.52 -13.04 8.26
N VAL A 97 6.19 -13.20 8.14
CA VAL A 97 5.52 -14.50 8.37
C VAL A 97 6.06 -15.55 7.41
N LEU A 98 6.14 -15.23 6.12
CA LEU A 98 6.63 -16.15 5.09
C LEU A 98 8.13 -16.50 5.25
N GLN A 99 8.94 -15.59 5.82
CA GLN A 99 10.31 -15.92 6.24
C GLN A 99 10.32 -16.98 7.36
N GLN A 100 9.39 -16.86 8.34
CA GLN A 100 9.27 -17.88 9.39
C GLN A 100 8.73 -19.23 8.83
N VAL A 101 7.85 -19.17 7.82
CA VAL A 101 7.39 -20.38 7.10
C VAL A 101 8.55 -21.06 6.36
N ALA A 102 9.41 -20.29 5.69
CA ALA A 102 10.59 -20.82 5.03
C ALA A 102 11.57 -21.49 6.01
N GLN A 103 11.64 -20.97 7.25
CA GLN A 103 12.45 -21.54 8.34
C GLN A 103 11.74 -22.65 9.12
N GLN A 104 10.55 -23.08 8.71
CA GLN A 104 9.72 -24.12 9.36
C GLN A 104 9.37 -23.82 10.83
N ARG A 105 9.37 -22.53 11.23
CA ARG A 105 8.95 -22.10 12.57
C ARG A 105 7.44 -21.90 12.65
N ILE A 106 6.82 -21.47 11.56
CA ILE A 106 5.37 -21.31 11.37
C ILE A 106 4.96 -22.17 10.17
N SER A 107 3.78 -22.80 10.23
CA SER A 107 3.12 -23.37 9.06
C SER A 107 1.97 -22.46 8.63
N LEU A 108 1.74 -22.34 7.32
CA LEU A 108 0.54 -21.65 6.81
C LEU A 108 -0.76 -22.34 7.25
N ASP A 109 -0.69 -23.61 7.60
CA ASP A 109 -1.82 -24.43 8.05
C ASP A 109 -1.91 -24.52 9.59
N ASP A 110 -1.00 -23.85 10.30
CA ASP A 110 -1.12 -23.71 11.77
C ASP A 110 -2.38 -22.92 12.11
N THR A 111 -3.11 -23.38 13.13
CA THR A 111 -4.29 -22.67 13.62
C THR A 111 -3.90 -21.48 14.49
N VAL A 112 -4.77 -20.48 14.56
CA VAL A 112 -4.62 -19.33 15.47
C VAL A 112 -4.58 -19.81 16.91
N GLU A 113 -5.42 -20.78 17.28
CA GLU A 113 -5.48 -21.36 18.63
C GLU A 113 -4.14 -21.94 19.06
N LYS A 114 -3.37 -22.57 18.17
CA LYS A 114 -2.02 -23.06 18.47
C LYS A 114 -1.10 -21.95 18.97
N TRP A 115 -1.19 -20.77 18.38
CA TRP A 115 -0.29 -19.66 18.68
C TRP A 115 -0.83 -18.72 19.75
N LEU A 116 -2.13 -18.44 19.72
CA LEU A 116 -2.83 -17.46 20.54
C LEU A 116 -4.02 -18.10 21.27
N PRO A 117 -3.79 -19.09 22.16
CA PRO A 117 -4.86 -19.88 22.76
C PRO A 117 -5.87 -19.01 23.48
N GLY A 118 -7.15 -19.18 23.13
CA GLY A 118 -8.30 -18.49 23.73
C GLY A 118 -8.38 -16.98 23.46
N LEU A 119 -7.56 -16.44 22.53
CA LEU A 119 -7.56 -15.01 22.21
C LEU A 119 -8.55 -14.65 21.09
N VAL A 120 -8.72 -15.53 20.14
CA VAL A 120 -9.59 -15.32 18.96
C VAL A 120 -10.67 -16.40 18.98
N GLU A 121 -11.93 -15.97 18.95
CA GLU A 121 -13.06 -16.90 18.88
C GLU A 121 -13.01 -17.71 17.58
N GLY A 122 -13.26 -19.04 17.66
CA GLY A 122 -13.11 -19.94 16.51
C GLY A 122 -11.66 -20.12 16.02
N GLY A 123 -10.66 -19.70 16.80
CA GLY A 123 -9.26 -19.72 16.43
C GLY A 123 -8.72 -21.12 16.05
N GLU A 124 -9.38 -22.20 16.47
CA GLU A 124 -9.09 -23.59 16.09
C GLU A 124 -9.45 -23.90 14.63
N HIS A 125 -10.31 -23.09 14.01
CA HIS A 125 -10.73 -23.23 12.60
C HIS A 125 -10.04 -22.22 11.68
N ILE A 126 -9.42 -21.19 12.24
CA ILE A 126 -8.73 -20.13 11.49
C ILE A 126 -7.25 -20.47 11.37
N THR A 127 -6.72 -20.50 10.15
CA THR A 127 -5.30 -20.76 9.89
C THR A 127 -4.51 -19.46 9.65
N VAL A 128 -3.18 -19.53 9.77
CA VAL A 128 -2.26 -18.43 9.42
C VAL A 128 -2.49 -17.98 7.97
N ARG A 129 -2.75 -18.92 7.04
CA ARG A 129 -3.08 -18.62 5.65
C ARG A 129 -4.34 -17.76 5.53
N MET A 130 -5.39 -18.11 6.26
CA MET A 130 -6.67 -17.39 6.25
C MET A 130 -6.54 -15.98 6.83
N LEU A 131 -5.67 -15.77 7.80
CA LEU A 131 -5.33 -14.42 8.28
C LEU A 131 -4.61 -13.62 7.21
N LEU A 132 -3.60 -14.22 6.53
CA LEU A 132 -2.79 -13.54 5.51
C LEU A 132 -3.58 -13.11 4.29
N ASN A 133 -4.60 -13.88 3.87
CA ASN A 133 -5.39 -13.60 2.68
C ASN A 133 -6.82 -13.11 2.96
N HIS A 134 -7.11 -12.73 4.21
CA HIS A 134 -8.42 -12.20 4.61
C HIS A 134 -9.62 -13.13 4.35
N THR A 135 -9.41 -14.44 4.52
CA THR A 135 -10.52 -15.43 4.48
C THR A 135 -10.81 -16.02 5.86
N SER A 136 -10.43 -15.35 6.93
CA SER A 136 -10.61 -15.83 8.31
C SER A 136 -12.04 -15.77 8.83
N GLY A 137 -12.89 -14.89 8.24
CA GLY A 137 -14.21 -14.59 8.77
C GLY A 137 -14.20 -13.62 9.97
N LEU A 138 -13.05 -13.06 10.36
CA LEU A 138 -12.98 -12.04 11.42
C LEU A 138 -13.52 -10.70 10.92
N GLY A 139 -14.36 -10.06 11.71
CA GLY A 139 -14.80 -8.68 11.47
C GLY A 139 -13.66 -7.66 11.62
N ASP A 140 -13.95 -6.38 11.42
CA ASP A 140 -12.97 -5.30 11.59
C ASP A 140 -13.34 -4.40 12.77
N PHE A 141 -12.37 -4.08 13.61
CA PHE A 141 -12.57 -3.21 14.79
C PHE A 141 -12.65 -1.71 14.44
N LEU A 142 -12.20 -1.27 13.26
CA LEU A 142 -12.02 0.16 12.93
C LEU A 142 -13.27 1.02 13.12
N LEU A 143 -14.44 0.52 12.78
CA LEU A 143 -15.69 1.27 12.86
C LEU A 143 -16.54 0.86 14.07
N THR A 144 -15.99 0.10 15.00
CA THR A 144 -16.71 -0.20 16.24
C THR A 144 -16.89 1.07 17.09
N PRO A 145 -18.01 1.22 17.82
CA PRO A 145 -18.23 2.35 18.71
C PRO A 145 -17.12 2.54 19.75
N GLN A 146 -16.47 1.44 20.16
CA GLN A 146 -15.38 1.45 21.12
C GLN A 146 -14.10 2.05 20.55
N PHE A 147 -13.82 1.83 19.24
CA PHE A 147 -12.58 2.26 18.61
C PHE A 147 -12.70 3.61 17.88
N LEU A 148 -13.88 3.96 17.38
CA LEU A 148 -14.09 5.16 16.58
C LEU A 148 -13.56 6.47 17.21
N PRO A 149 -13.65 6.70 18.54
CA PRO A 149 -13.03 7.87 19.16
C PRO A 149 -11.49 7.91 19.03
N SER A 150 -10.82 6.77 19.09
CA SER A 150 -9.36 6.69 18.89
C SER A 150 -8.99 6.91 17.42
N LEU A 151 -9.74 6.33 16.47
CA LEU A 151 -9.55 6.57 15.04
C LEU A 151 -9.63 8.04 14.67
N THR A 152 -10.55 8.77 15.28
CA THR A 152 -10.77 10.19 15.01
C THR A 152 -9.90 11.13 15.86
N GLY A 153 -9.11 10.60 16.80
CA GLY A 153 -8.28 11.37 17.73
C GLY A 153 -9.05 12.02 18.88
N GLN A 154 -10.35 11.74 19.02
CA GLN A 154 -11.19 12.23 20.14
C GLN A 154 -10.79 11.58 21.46
N GLU A 155 -10.28 10.36 21.42
CA GLU A 155 -9.71 9.67 22.56
C GLU A 155 -8.21 9.42 22.33
N LYS A 156 -7.39 9.86 23.28
CA LYS A 156 -5.95 9.55 23.30
C LYS A 156 -5.75 8.28 24.14
N ARG A 157 -5.84 7.14 23.48
CA ARG A 157 -5.65 5.83 24.10
C ARG A 157 -4.66 5.02 23.28
N THR A 158 -3.67 4.46 23.92
CA THR A 158 -2.82 3.43 23.32
C THR A 158 -3.53 2.08 23.41
N TRP A 159 -3.80 1.48 22.26
CA TRP A 159 -4.41 0.16 22.16
C TRP A 159 -3.33 -0.90 22.02
N THR A 160 -3.47 -1.97 22.78
CA THR A 160 -2.69 -3.17 22.52
C THR A 160 -3.36 -4.03 21.44
N PRO A 161 -2.60 -4.81 20.65
CA PRO A 161 -3.20 -5.73 19.68
C PRO A 161 -4.21 -6.70 20.29
N ARG A 162 -3.99 -7.12 21.55
CA ARG A 162 -4.93 -7.99 22.28
C ARG A 162 -6.24 -7.30 22.59
N GLU A 163 -6.21 -6.02 22.96
CA GLU A 163 -7.45 -5.24 23.20
C GLU A 163 -8.21 -5.02 21.90
N LEU A 164 -7.50 -4.78 20.78
CA LEU A 164 -8.13 -4.65 19.45
C LEU A 164 -8.80 -5.95 19.03
N LEU A 165 -8.15 -7.08 19.19
CA LEU A 165 -8.76 -8.39 18.93
C LEU A 165 -9.98 -8.65 19.83
N ALA A 166 -9.95 -8.23 21.09
CA ALA A 166 -11.07 -8.41 22.02
C ALA A 166 -12.31 -7.57 21.68
N ILE A 167 -12.17 -6.46 20.94
CA ILE A 167 -13.29 -5.62 20.49
C ILE A 167 -13.66 -5.88 19.04
N THR A 168 -12.95 -6.80 18.36
CA THR A 168 -13.27 -7.18 16.98
C THR A 168 -14.63 -7.85 16.96
N PRO A 169 -15.61 -7.33 16.20
CA PRO A 169 -16.93 -7.93 16.12
C PRO A 169 -16.89 -9.21 15.29
N GLU A 170 -17.95 -10.03 15.42
CA GLU A 170 -18.21 -11.02 14.39
C GLU A 170 -18.44 -10.32 13.05
N GLN A 171 -18.09 -11.00 11.96
CA GLN A 171 -18.40 -10.49 10.63
C GLN A 171 -19.91 -10.51 10.37
N ASP A 172 -20.43 -9.48 9.71
CA ASP A 172 -21.84 -9.38 9.32
C ASP A 172 -21.95 -9.20 7.79
N PRO A 173 -22.55 -10.14 7.05
CA PRO A 173 -23.01 -11.45 7.52
C PRO A 173 -21.87 -12.40 7.92
N PRO A 174 -22.09 -13.33 8.87
CA PRO A 174 -21.10 -14.32 9.25
C PRO A 174 -20.65 -15.17 8.05
N THR A 175 -19.36 -15.46 7.96
CA THR A 175 -18.77 -16.34 6.95
C THR A 175 -17.91 -17.39 7.62
N GLU A 176 -17.95 -18.63 7.09
CA GLU A 176 -17.09 -19.69 7.59
C GLU A 176 -15.62 -19.43 7.20
N PRO A 177 -14.66 -19.72 8.11
CA PRO A 177 -13.26 -19.60 7.80
C PRO A 177 -12.85 -20.34 6.53
N GLY A 178 -12.20 -19.63 5.62
CA GLY A 178 -11.72 -20.16 4.33
C GLY A 178 -12.65 -19.97 3.14
N GLU A 179 -13.90 -19.54 3.35
CA GLU A 179 -14.89 -19.49 2.27
C GLU A 179 -14.84 -18.18 1.46
N THR A 180 -14.81 -17.04 2.14
CA THR A 180 -15.00 -15.74 1.49
C THR A 180 -13.93 -14.76 1.90
N TYR A 181 -13.45 -13.97 0.93
CA TYR A 181 -12.62 -12.81 1.21
C TYR A 181 -13.43 -11.74 1.94
N SER A 182 -12.90 -11.27 3.06
CA SER A 182 -13.39 -10.10 3.77
C SER A 182 -12.25 -9.42 4.50
N TYR A 183 -11.92 -8.22 4.05
CA TYR A 183 -10.79 -7.47 4.59
C TYR A 183 -10.98 -7.16 6.08
N SER A 184 -9.97 -7.48 6.90
CA SER A 184 -9.99 -7.19 8.33
C SER A 184 -8.59 -6.86 8.85
N ASN A 185 -8.46 -5.76 9.57
CA ASN A 185 -7.22 -5.39 10.23
C ASN A 185 -6.88 -6.33 11.40
N ALA A 186 -7.89 -6.90 12.06
CA ALA A 186 -7.71 -7.88 13.13
C ALA A 186 -6.85 -9.08 12.69
N ASN A 187 -6.93 -9.49 11.43
CA ASN A 187 -6.09 -10.55 10.88
C ASN A 187 -4.59 -10.26 11.07
N TYR A 188 -4.18 -9.04 10.79
CA TYR A 188 -2.77 -8.65 10.83
C TYR A 188 -2.30 -8.35 12.25
N GLU A 189 -3.19 -7.88 13.12
CA GLU A 189 -2.90 -7.79 14.56
C GLU A 189 -2.61 -9.19 15.14
N ALA A 190 -3.40 -10.19 14.77
CA ALA A 190 -3.14 -11.59 15.16
C ALA A 190 -1.81 -12.11 14.56
N LEU A 191 -1.50 -11.81 13.29
CA LEU A 191 -0.24 -12.20 12.66
C LEU A 191 0.98 -11.56 13.33
N GLY A 192 0.89 -10.30 13.73
CA GLY A 192 1.95 -9.63 14.49
C GLY A 192 2.23 -10.34 15.82
N LEU A 193 1.19 -10.68 16.58
CA LEU A 193 1.32 -11.44 17.82
C LEU A 193 1.89 -12.86 17.60
N ILE A 194 1.50 -13.52 16.51
CA ILE A 194 2.06 -14.83 16.13
C ILE A 194 3.55 -14.71 15.81
N LEU A 195 3.96 -13.66 15.08
CA LEU A 195 5.37 -13.38 14.78
C LEU A 195 6.19 -13.18 16.05
N GLU A 196 5.73 -12.33 16.97
CA GLU A 196 6.43 -12.09 18.24
C GLU A 196 6.56 -13.37 19.05
N LYS A 197 5.49 -14.16 19.13
CA LYS A 197 5.52 -15.43 19.86
C LYS A 197 6.44 -16.47 19.21
N ALA A 198 6.49 -16.55 17.89
CA ALA A 198 7.30 -17.52 17.16
C ALA A 198 8.80 -17.17 17.18
N THR A 199 9.14 -15.90 17.31
CA THR A 199 10.53 -15.41 17.22
C THR A 199 11.11 -14.96 18.55
N GLY A 200 10.29 -14.56 19.49
CA GLY A 200 10.71 -13.95 20.76
C GLY A 200 11.22 -12.50 20.64
N SER A 201 11.05 -11.87 19.47
CA SER A 201 11.42 -10.47 19.18
C SER A 201 10.18 -9.63 18.95
N SER A 202 10.22 -8.35 19.27
CA SER A 202 9.14 -7.43 18.91
C SER A 202 9.01 -7.26 17.40
N LEU A 203 7.81 -6.89 16.94
CA LEU A 203 7.58 -6.65 15.52
C LEU A 203 8.48 -5.53 14.97
N ALA A 204 8.71 -4.47 15.76
CA ALA A 204 9.62 -3.38 15.38
C ALA A 204 11.04 -3.89 15.16
N GLU A 205 11.58 -4.70 16.08
CA GLU A 205 12.89 -5.31 15.92
C GLU A 205 12.97 -6.25 14.71
N LEU A 206 11.90 -6.99 14.42
CA LEU A 206 11.85 -7.87 13.23
C LEU A 206 11.88 -7.05 11.95
N ILE A 207 11.09 -5.98 11.87
CA ILE A 207 11.09 -5.06 10.72
C ILE A 207 12.48 -4.46 10.53
N GLU A 208 13.07 -3.93 11.60
CA GLU A 208 14.41 -3.34 11.54
C GLU A 208 15.46 -4.36 11.06
N GLN A 209 15.55 -5.49 11.73
CA GLN A 209 16.63 -6.44 11.51
C GLN A 209 16.50 -7.25 10.22
N LYS A 210 15.27 -7.50 9.74
CA LYS A 210 15.01 -8.39 8.61
C LYS A 210 14.63 -7.66 7.33
N ILE A 211 14.22 -6.39 7.42
CA ILE A 211 13.73 -5.61 6.28
C ILE A 211 14.53 -4.30 6.16
N THR A 212 14.33 -3.32 7.06
CA THR A 212 14.80 -1.96 6.80
C THR A 212 16.33 -1.84 6.85
N LYS A 213 16.96 -2.41 7.85
CA LYS A 213 18.43 -2.36 7.99
C LYS A 213 19.18 -3.11 6.88
N PRO A 214 18.85 -4.36 6.52
CA PRO A 214 19.51 -5.06 5.42
C PRO A 214 19.35 -4.35 4.07
N LEU A 215 18.21 -3.70 3.83
CA LEU A 215 17.90 -3.01 2.58
C LEU A 215 18.35 -1.54 2.57
N GLY A 216 18.90 -1.02 3.67
CA GLY A 216 19.30 0.39 3.78
C GLY A 216 18.15 1.38 3.75
N MET A 217 16.95 0.98 4.18
CA MET A 217 15.74 1.80 4.24
C MET A 217 15.77 2.68 5.50
N THR A 218 16.59 3.73 5.47
CA THR A 218 16.89 4.55 6.65
C THR A 218 15.75 5.45 7.10
N ASP A 219 14.78 5.71 6.23
CA ASP A 219 13.59 6.52 6.50
C ASP A 219 12.35 5.68 6.80
N SER A 220 12.53 4.36 7.07
CA SER A 220 11.43 3.43 7.27
C SER A 220 11.50 2.75 8.63
N TYR A 221 10.38 2.79 9.37
CA TYR A 221 10.26 2.21 10.70
C TYR A 221 8.81 1.87 11.05
N LEU A 222 8.60 1.10 12.12
CA LEU A 222 7.27 0.88 12.70
C LEU A 222 7.00 1.97 13.74
N ALA A 223 5.97 2.79 13.55
CA ALA A 223 5.56 3.79 14.53
C ALA A 223 4.95 3.11 15.77
N THR A 224 5.41 3.50 16.94
CA THR A 224 4.98 2.96 18.24
C THR A 224 4.14 3.96 19.06
N ASP A 225 4.07 5.21 18.60
CA ASP A 225 3.34 6.31 19.22
C ASP A 225 3.01 7.41 18.19
N ALA A 226 2.48 8.54 18.64
CA ALA A 226 2.15 9.68 17.80
C ALA A 226 3.39 10.50 17.39
N GLU A 227 4.50 10.33 18.06
CA GLU A 227 5.72 11.06 17.76
C GLU A 227 6.39 10.46 16.53
N TRP A 228 6.86 11.33 15.67
CA TRP A 228 7.62 10.90 14.52
C TRP A 228 9.07 10.66 14.96
N ASP A 229 9.60 9.48 14.69
CA ASP A 229 11.03 9.25 14.84
C ASP A 229 11.79 10.11 13.83
N THR A 230 12.50 11.11 14.35
CA THR A 230 13.24 12.04 13.49
C THR A 230 14.52 11.41 12.93
N GLY A 231 14.93 10.24 13.44
CA GLY A 231 16.17 9.57 13.04
C GLY A 231 17.40 10.49 13.15
N GLU A 232 18.48 10.07 13.75
CA GLU A 232 19.68 10.93 13.93
C GLU A 232 20.36 11.34 12.62
N ASN A 233 19.97 10.76 11.47
CA ASN A 233 20.66 10.91 10.18
C ASN A 233 19.74 11.19 8.99
N SER A 234 18.49 11.57 9.18
CA SER A 234 17.60 11.87 8.05
C SER A 234 17.34 13.35 7.91
N ASP A 235 17.59 13.87 6.70
CA ASP A 235 17.24 15.23 6.29
C ASP A 235 15.76 15.32 5.85
N ASN A 236 15.03 14.17 5.79
CA ASN A 236 13.65 14.10 5.34
C ASN A 236 12.69 14.49 6.47
N GLU A 237 11.76 15.36 6.16
CA GLU A 237 10.69 15.76 7.06
C GLU A 237 9.49 14.80 6.95
N HIS A 238 8.38 15.16 7.58
CA HIS A 238 7.17 14.36 7.58
C HIS A 238 6.07 15.10 6.85
N VAL A 239 5.29 14.38 6.07
CA VAL A 239 4.09 14.92 5.45
C VAL A 239 3.07 15.27 6.53
N THR A 240 2.56 16.50 6.50
CA THR A 240 1.39 16.86 7.31
C THR A 240 0.13 16.19 6.74
N GLY A 241 -0.58 15.46 7.58
CA GLY A 241 -1.82 14.77 7.22
C GLY A 241 -3.06 15.62 7.53
N TYR A 242 -4.02 15.61 6.64
CA TYR A 242 -5.26 16.39 6.78
C TYR A 242 -6.49 15.53 6.56
N GLU A 243 -7.56 15.82 7.30
CA GLU A 243 -8.85 15.18 7.09
C GLU A 243 -9.98 16.21 7.06
N PRO A 244 -11.14 15.87 6.48
CA PRO A 244 -12.33 16.72 6.55
C PRO A 244 -12.75 16.96 8.01
N ASP A 245 -13.23 18.17 8.33
CA ASP A 245 -13.91 18.42 9.59
C ASP A 245 -15.18 17.55 9.74
N ALA A 246 -15.78 17.52 10.93
CA ALA A 246 -16.92 16.64 11.21
C ALA A 246 -18.11 16.86 10.24
N ALA A 247 -18.37 18.11 9.86
CA ALA A 247 -19.50 18.43 8.97
C ALA A 247 -19.25 17.94 7.54
N ARG A 248 -18.03 18.12 7.03
CA ARG A 248 -17.61 17.64 5.72
C ARG A 248 -17.49 16.12 5.69
N LEU A 249 -16.92 15.50 6.74
CA LEU A 249 -16.82 14.04 6.87
C LEU A 249 -18.19 13.37 6.84
N LYS A 250 -19.16 13.89 7.62
CA LYS A 250 -20.54 13.38 7.62
C LYS A 250 -21.14 13.43 6.21
N LYS A 251 -20.94 14.52 5.46
CA LYS A 251 -21.40 14.64 4.07
C LYS A 251 -20.75 13.62 3.14
N ILE A 252 -19.44 13.39 3.26
CA ILE A 252 -18.70 12.43 2.42
C ILE A 252 -19.19 11.00 2.65
N LEU A 253 -19.41 10.63 3.91
CA LEU A 253 -19.73 9.25 4.30
C LEU A 253 -21.24 8.95 4.34
N SER A 254 -22.11 9.96 4.24
CA SER A 254 -23.56 9.80 4.40
C SER A 254 -24.22 8.77 3.47
N ALA A 255 -23.60 8.44 2.37
CA ALA A 255 -24.09 7.43 1.44
C ALA A 255 -23.73 5.98 1.84
N THR A 256 -22.74 5.80 2.71
CA THR A 256 -22.14 4.48 3.03
C THR A 256 -22.14 4.15 4.52
N VAL A 257 -22.11 5.16 5.40
CA VAL A 257 -22.01 4.98 6.85
C VAL A 257 -22.89 6.03 7.55
N ASP A 258 -23.71 5.58 8.49
CA ASP A 258 -24.44 6.47 9.40
C ASP A 258 -23.53 6.82 10.59
N LEU A 259 -22.82 7.94 10.49
CA LEU A 259 -21.96 8.41 11.56
C LEU A 259 -22.79 9.03 12.70
N PRO A 260 -22.52 8.66 13.96
CA PRO A 260 -23.11 9.34 15.11
C PRO A 260 -22.86 10.85 15.08
N ASP A 261 -23.76 11.63 15.68
CA ASP A 261 -23.56 13.07 15.79
C ASP A 261 -22.30 13.39 16.64
N GLY A 262 -21.52 14.36 16.15
CA GLY A 262 -20.28 14.80 16.81
C GLY A 262 -19.04 13.95 16.50
N VAL A 263 -19.16 12.90 15.70
CA VAL A 263 -17.99 12.16 15.20
C VAL A 263 -17.29 12.98 14.12
N GLY A 264 -16.02 13.22 14.31
CA GLY A 264 -15.15 13.94 13.38
C GLY A 264 -13.71 13.92 13.83
N PHE A 265 -12.79 14.11 12.90
CA PHE A 265 -11.38 14.18 13.24
C PHE A 265 -11.05 15.39 14.11
N VAL A 266 -10.12 15.18 15.05
CA VAL A 266 -9.62 16.20 15.97
C VAL A 266 -8.24 16.67 15.53
N GLY A 267 -8.06 17.98 15.49
CA GLY A 267 -6.80 18.60 15.13
C GLY A 267 -6.95 20.12 14.99
N ALA A 268 -5.89 20.79 14.59
CA ALA A 268 -5.95 22.22 14.30
C ALA A 268 -6.76 22.47 13.02
N ASP A 269 -7.69 23.44 13.07
CA ASP A 269 -8.48 23.82 11.91
C ASP A 269 -7.60 24.30 10.76
N ARG A 270 -7.98 23.92 9.55
CA ARG A 270 -7.30 24.28 8.29
C ARG A 270 -8.31 24.77 7.24
N PRO A 271 -7.85 25.53 6.23
CA PRO A 271 -8.72 26.02 5.17
C PRO A 271 -9.51 24.90 4.47
N GLY A 272 -10.72 25.23 3.99
CA GLY A 272 -11.56 24.32 3.22
C GLY A 272 -12.22 23.21 4.06
N HIS A 273 -12.51 23.49 5.32
CA HIS A 273 -13.14 22.51 6.22
C HIS A 273 -12.27 21.25 6.42
N ASN A 274 -10.98 21.45 6.62
CA ASN A 274 -10.02 20.40 6.96
C ASN A 274 -9.50 20.61 8.39
N VAL A 275 -8.96 19.55 8.96
CA VAL A 275 -8.22 19.55 10.23
C VAL A 275 -6.87 18.85 10.04
N ASP A 276 -5.84 19.31 10.73
CA ASP A 276 -4.53 18.67 10.77
C ASP A 276 -4.59 17.47 11.71
N THR A 277 -4.38 16.28 11.16
CA THR A 277 -4.47 15.00 11.88
C THR A 277 -3.11 14.37 12.16
N SER A 278 -2.02 15.07 11.91
CA SER A 278 -0.65 14.53 12.06
C SER A 278 -0.35 14.05 13.49
N ALA A 279 -1.00 14.63 14.50
CA ALA A 279 -0.86 14.26 15.90
C ALA A 279 -1.74 13.07 16.35
N ILE A 280 -2.54 12.48 15.47
CA ILE A 280 -3.30 11.26 15.79
C ILE A 280 -2.32 10.10 15.92
N ASP A 281 -2.38 9.40 17.05
CA ASP A 281 -1.52 8.24 17.35
C ASP A 281 -1.82 7.08 16.39
N PRO A 282 -0.87 6.64 15.55
CA PRO A 282 -1.07 5.52 14.63
C PRO A 282 -0.71 4.16 15.24
N SER A 283 -0.26 4.10 16.48
CA SER A 283 0.29 2.89 17.12
C SER A 283 -0.69 1.71 17.13
N TRP A 284 -1.99 2.02 17.16
CA TRP A 284 -3.05 1.03 17.07
C TRP A 284 -3.08 0.26 15.73
N SER A 285 -2.48 0.80 14.69
CA SER A 285 -2.45 0.14 13.37
C SER A 285 -1.29 -0.85 13.20
N TRP A 286 -0.35 -0.83 14.11
CA TRP A 286 0.77 -1.71 14.35
C TRP A 286 1.11 -2.65 13.18
N ALA A 287 0.82 -3.97 13.28
CA ALA A 287 1.13 -4.95 12.24
C ALA A 287 0.25 -4.82 10.98
N ALA A 288 -0.90 -4.17 11.10
CA ALA A 288 -1.84 -3.95 10.01
C ALA A 288 -1.56 -2.67 9.20
N GLY A 289 -0.89 -1.65 9.80
CA GLY A 289 -0.79 -0.35 9.13
C GLY A 289 0.23 0.64 9.70
N GLY A 290 1.04 0.25 10.68
CA GLY A 290 1.83 1.17 11.50
C GLY A 290 3.15 1.64 10.91
N MET A 291 3.56 1.24 9.70
CA MET A 291 4.83 1.68 9.15
C MET A 291 4.80 3.11 8.63
N VAL A 292 5.92 3.78 8.85
CA VAL A 292 6.33 5.02 8.20
C VAL A 292 7.41 4.67 7.19
N SER A 293 7.41 5.34 6.02
CA SER A 293 8.40 5.12 4.97
C SER A 293 8.42 6.28 3.96
N THR A 294 9.31 6.23 3.00
CA THR A 294 9.34 7.08 1.81
C THR A 294 8.98 6.28 0.55
N ALA A 295 8.66 6.97 -0.53
CA ALA A 295 8.40 6.32 -1.81
C ALA A 295 9.64 5.59 -2.34
N ALA A 296 10.85 6.08 -2.07
CA ALA A 296 12.11 5.47 -2.47
C ALA A 296 12.42 4.19 -1.68
N ASP A 297 12.29 4.25 -0.35
CA ASP A 297 12.49 3.07 0.51
C ASP A 297 11.50 1.96 0.18
N TRP A 298 10.22 2.32 -0.05
CA TRP A 298 9.21 1.33 -0.39
C TRP A 298 9.48 0.64 -1.72
N GLN A 299 9.99 1.39 -2.70
CA GLN A 299 10.45 0.78 -3.96
C GLN A 299 11.58 -0.21 -3.72
N THR A 300 12.56 0.13 -2.88
CA THR A 300 13.65 -0.76 -2.49
C THR A 300 13.11 -2.06 -1.90
N PHE A 301 12.15 -1.97 -0.97
CA PHE A 301 11.48 -3.13 -0.38
C PHE A 301 10.80 -3.99 -1.44
N LEU A 302 9.97 -3.41 -2.31
CA LEU A 302 9.23 -4.15 -3.32
C LEU A 302 10.16 -4.81 -4.35
N THR A 303 11.25 -4.15 -4.73
CA THR A 303 12.26 -4.72 -5.62
C THR A 303 12.91 -5.93 -4.98
N ALA A 304 13.36 -5.83 -3.72
CA ALA A 304 13.97 -6.93 -2.98
C ALA A 304 13.00 -8.10 -2.76
N LEU A 305 11.71 -7.81 -2.49
CA LEU A 305 10.67 -8.83 -2.36
C LEU A 305 10.49 -9.61 -3.67
N ASN A 306 10.36 -8.90 -4.78
CA ASN A 306 10.03 -9.50 -6.07
C ASN A 306 11.22 -10.17 -6.75
N SER A 307 12.46 -9.75 -6.45
CA SER A 307 13.69 -10.40 -6.93
C SER A 307 14.02 -11.70 -6.19
N GLY A 308 13.27 -12.02 -5.11
CA GLY A 308 13.52 -13.22 -4.30
C GLY A 308 14.62 -13.02 -3.24
N GLU A 309 15.08 -11.80 -2.99
CA GLU A 309 16.07 -11.50 -1.95
C GLU A 309 15.47 -11.71 -0.55
N LEU A 310 14.21 -11.33 -0.35
CA LEU A 310 13.53 -11.43 0.95
C LEU A 310 12.84 -12.78 1.16
N LEU A 311 12.39 -13.45 0.10
CA LEU A 311 11.65 -14.70 0.15
C LEU A 311 12.18 -15.72 -0.88
N PRO A 312 12.33 -17.01 -0.50
CA PRO A 312 12.53 -18.07 -1.47
C PRO A 312 11.37 -18.17 -2.46
N GLU A 313 11.65 -18.70 -3.65
CA GLU A 313 10.67 -18.80 -4.77
C GLU A 313 9.32 -19.43 -4.35
N LEU A 314 9.37 -20.48 -3.53
CA LEU A 314 8.16 -21.17 -3.05
C LEU A 314 7.27 -20.22 -2.24
N GLN A 315 7.84 -19.45 -1.31
CA GLN A 315 7.10 -18.51 -0.47
C GLN A 315 6.58 -17.33 -1.28
N LEU A 316 7.35 -16.82 -2.23
CA LEU A 316 6.89 -15.79 -3.15
C LEU A 316 5.73 -16.27 -4.02
N LYS A 317 5.78 -17.55 -4.47
CA LYS A 317 4.66 -18.18 -5.19
C LYS A 317 3.42 -18.28 -4.30
N HIS A 318 3.56 -18.69 -3.04
CA HIS A 318 2.44 -18.68 -2.09
C HIS A 318 1.88 -17.28 -1.90
N MET A 319 2.74 -16.27 -1.73
CA MET A 319 2.33 -14.86 -1.57
C MET A 319 1.49 -14.36 -2.75
N ARG A 320 1.80 -14.80 -3.97
CA ARG A 320 1.12 -14.41 -5.21
C ARG A 320 -0.06 -15.30 -5.60
N THR A 321 -0.35 -16.35 -4.83
CA THR A 321 -1.55 -17.16 -5.04
C THR A 321 -2.74 -16.42 -4.43
N THR A 322 -3.63 -15.90 -5.28
CA THR A 322 -4.74 -15.02 -4.87
C THR A 322 -6.05 -15.77 -4.69
N VAL A 323 -6.87 -15.27 -3.77
CA VAL A 323 -8.32 -15.44 -3.75
C VAL A 323 -8.98 -14.29 -4.51
N ASP A 324 -10.22 -14.47 -4.95
CA ASP A 324 -10.96 -13.40 -5.62
C ASP A 324 -11.29 -12.30 -4.61
N ALA A 325 -10.96 -11.06 -4.97
CA ALA A 325 -11.20 -9.85 -4.18
C ALA A 325 -11.59 -8.70 -5.14
N PRO A 326 -12.80 -8.73 -5.72
CA PRO A 326 -13.21 -7.77 -6.74
C PRO A 326 -13.25 -6.33 -6.22
N GLU A 327 -13.51 -6.11 -4.95
CA GLU A 327 -13.44 -4.81 -4.28
C GLU A 327 -12.04 -4.21 -4.26
N GLU A 328 -11.00 -5.05 -4.34
CA GLU A 328 -9.59 -4.65 -4.43
C GLU A 328 -9.10 -4.54 -5.89
N GLY A 329 -9.98 -4.66 -6.85
CA GLY A 329 -9.67 -4.55 -8.27
C GLY A 329 -9.13 -5.82 -8.92
N GLY A 330 -9.23 -6.98 -8.26
CA GLY A 330 -8.78 -8.25 -8.86
C GLY A 330 -8.69 -9.41 -7.89
N GLY A 331 -7.60 -9.56 -7.17
CA GLY A 331 -7.40 -10.65 -6.22
C GLY A 331 -6.46 -10.29 -5.08
N TYR A 332 -6.53 -11.03 -3.99
CA TYR A 332 -5.69 -10.83 -2.81
C TYR A 332 -4.90 -12.10 -2.49
N GLY A 333 -3.58 -11.97 -2.42
CA GLY A 333 -2.67 -13.05 -2.05
C GLY A 333 -2.39 -13.07 -0.54
N LEU A 334 -1.18 -13.42 -0.14
CA LEU A 334 -0.77 -13.37 1.26
C LEU A 334 -0.13 -12.00 1.55
N GLY A 335 -0.97 -11.00 1.86
CA GLY A 335 -0.53 -9.63 2.12
C GLY A 335 -0.12 -8.84 0.88
N LEU A 336 -0.59 -9.26 -0.29
CA LEU A 336 -0.25 -8.64 -1.56
C LEU A 336 -1.47 -8.65 -2.49
N MET A 337 -1.89 -7.49 -2.95
CA MET A 337 -2.99 -7.33 -3.91
C MET A 337 -2.49 -7.59 -5.33
N ARG A 338 -3.33 -8.21 -6.14
CA ARG A 338 -3.23 -8.25 -7.61
C ARG A 338 -4.31 -7.34 -8.17
N VAL A 339 -3.90 -6.27 -8.82
CA VAL A 339 -4.83 -5.28 -9.39
C VAL A 339 -4.77 -5.32 -10.91
N ASP A 340 -5.92 -5.52 -11.54
CA ASP A 340 -6.06 -5.52 -13.00
C ASP A 340 -6.45 -4.10 -13.45
N THR A 341 -5.48 -3.36 -13.98
CA THR A 341 -5.65 -1.99 -14.44
C THR A 341 -5.89 -1.92 -15.95
N VAL A 342 -6.29 -0.75 -16.45
CA VAL A 342 -6.44 -0.51 -17.91
C VAL A 342 -5.13 -0.68 -18.69
N CYS A 343 -3.98 -0.64 -18.01
CA CYS A 343 -2.66 -0.75 -18.63
C CYS A 343 -1.99 -2.10 -18.40
N GLY A 344 -2.57 -2.96 -17.59
CA GLY A 344 -2.05 -4.29 -17.26
C GLY A 344 -2.19 -4.61 -15.77
N THR A 345 -1.77 -5.81 -15.42
CA THR A 345 -1.80 -6.30 -14.04
C THR A 345 -0.61 -5.78 -13.25
N VAL A 346 -0.86 -5.29 -12.04
CA VAL A 346 0.15 -4.83 -11.09
C VAL A 346 -0.01 -5.56 -9.74
N TRP A 347 1.04 -5.52 -8.94
CA TRP A 347 1.11 -6.15 -7.63
C TRP A 347 1.56 -5.13 -6.59
N GLY A 348 0.94 -5.11 -5.45
CA GLY A 348 1.28 -4.18 -4.38
C GLY A 348 0.20 -4.11 -3.32
N HIS A 349 -0.02 -2.94 -2.75
CA HIS A 349 -1.09 -2.72 -1.78
C HIS A 349 -1.50 -1.24 -1.76
N THR A 350 -2.71 -0.99 -1.31
CA THR A 350 -3.16 0.36 -0.93
C THR A 350 -2.98 0.56 0.57
N GLY A 351 -3.00 1.80 1.03
CA GLY A 351 -2.92 2.11 2.45
C GLY A 351 -3.71 3.35 2.82
N GLY A 352 -4.32 3.32 3.99
CA GLY A 352 -5.05 4.47 4.54
C GLY A 352 -4.89 4.55 6.04
N LEU A 353 -4.62 5.76 6.52
CA LEU A 353 -4.67 6.18 7.92
C LEU A 353 -5.24 7.60 7.94
N PRO A 354 -5.75 8.10 9.09
CA PRO A 354 -6.17 9.49 9.17
C PRO A 354 -5.08 10.45 8.68
N GLY A 355 -5.39 11.21 7.62
CA GLY A 355 -4.45 12.15 7.00
C GLY A 355 -3.55 11.55 5.92
N TYR A 356 -3.63 10.26 5.61
CA TYR A 356 -2.67 9.61 4.73
C TYR A 356 -3.33 8.52 3.88
N SER A 357 -3.12 8.58 2.56
CA SER A 357 -3.49 7.51 1.64
C SER A 357 -2.33 7.20 0.70
N SER A 358 -2.09 5.93 0.45
CA SER A 358 -0.99 5.46 -0.39
C SER A 358 -1.44 4.36 -1.34
N GLU A 359 -0.95 4.41 -2.57
CA GLU A 359 -1.10 3.37 -3.58
C GLU A 359 0.28 3.03 -4.11
N ILE A 360 0.74 1.80 -3.88
CA ILE A 360 2.10 1.39 -4.22
C ILE A 360 2.05 0.06 -4.95
N TYR A 361 2.54 0.05 -6.19
CA TYR A 361 2.49 -1.13 -7.05
C TYR A 361 3.80 -1.36 -7.79
N THR A 362 3.99 -2.62 -8.23
CA THR A 362 5.06 -3.04 -9.14
C THR A 362 4.49 -3.80 -10.32
N ASP A 363 5.30 -3.96 -11.37
CA ASP A 363 5.06 -4.99 -12.37
C ASP A 363 5.30 -6.41 -11.79
N ALA A 364 5.01 -7.44 -12.56
CA ALA A 364 5.16 -8.83 -12.10
C ALA A 364 6.61 -9.22 -11.77
N THR A 365 7.60 -8.50 -12.25
CA THR A 365 9.03 -8.77 -12.03
C THR A 365 9.63 -7.97 -10.88
N GLY A 366 8.95 -6.91 -10.41
CA GLY A 366 9.46 -5.99 -9.40
C GLY A 366 10.52 -5.01 -9.92
N THR A 367 10.79 -5.00 -11.24
CA THR A 367 11.78 -4.09 -11.84
C THR A 367 11.24 -2.69 -12.07
N ARG A 368 9.94 -2.54 -12.08
CA ARG A 368 9.22 -1.27 -12.24
C ARG A 368 8.30 -1.06 -11.06
N SER A 369 8.18 0.18 -10.62
CA SER A 369 7.31 0.50 -9.49
C SER A 369 6.67 1.87 -9.64
N VAL A 370 5.55 2.04 -8.96
CA VAL A 370 4.86 3.31 -8.79
C VAL A 370 4.43 3.46 -7.34
N ALA A 371 4.62 4.66 -6.80
CA ALA A 371 4.06 5.07 -5.51
C ALA A 371 3.33 6.41 -5.70
N VAL A 372 2.11 6.48 -5.21
CA VAL A 372 1.31 7.70 -5.14
C VAL A 372 0.84 7.87 -3.70
N PHE A 373 1.27 8.95 -3.05
CA PHE A 373 0.91 9.33 -1.68
C PHE A 373 0.05 10.58 -1.70
N THR A 374 -1.00 10.62 -0.90
CA THR A 374 -1.85 11.80 -0.74
C THR A 374 -2.06 12.11 0.74
N SER A 375 -1.97 13.39 1.12
CA SER A 375 -2.04 13.83 2.51
C SER A 375 -3.47 13.95 3.05
N THR A 376 -4.34 13.02 2.66
CA THR A 376 -5.68 12.79 3.21
C THR A 376 -6.16 11.39 2.82
N ASN A 377 -7.00 10.77 3.64
CA ASN A 377 -7.61 9.48 3.33
C ASN A 377 -9.12 9.59 3.08
N PHE A 378 -9.82 10.34 3.91
CA PHE A 378 -11.27 10.51 3.75
C PHE A 378 -11.61 11.64 2.76
N GLY A 379 -10.77 12.66 2.66
CA GLY A 379 -10.97 13.76 1.72
C GLY A 379 -10.98 13.33 0.25
N ILE A 380 -10.17 12.32 -0.11
CA ILE A 380 -10.15 11.79 -1.48
C ILE A 380 -11.40 11.01 -1.87
N LYS A 381 -12.31 10.72 -0.93
CA LYS A 381 -13.60 10.05 -1.22
C LYS A 381 -14.66 11.01 -1.78
N GLU A 382 -14.43 12.32 -1.74
CA GLU A 382 -15.29 13.25 -2.47
C GLU A 382 -15.17 13.03 -3.97
N GLU A 383 -16.29 13.08 -4.70
CA GLU A 383 -16.37 12.71 -6.12
C GLU A 383 -15.30 13.36 -7.01
N LYS A 384 -15.08 14.68 -6.85
CA LYS A 384 -14.06 15.40 -7.63
C LYS A 384 -12.65 14.97 -7.26
N ALA A 385 -12.36 14.82 -5.98
CA ALA A 385 -11.07 14.38 -5.49
C ALA A 385 -10.80 12.92 -5.91
N ALA A 386 -11.79 12.03 -5.77
CA ALA A 386 -11.71 10.65 -6.20
C ALA A 386 -11.42 10.53 -7.71
N THR A 387 -12.12 11.33 -8.53
CA THR A 387 -11.90 11.36 -9.99
C THR A 387 -10.49 11.81 -10.34
N ALA A 388 -10.01 12.89 -9.71
CA ALA A 388 -8.66 13.42 -9.97
C ALA A 388 -7.56 12.47 -9.48
N ASN A 389 -7.73 11.87 -8.29
CA ASN A 389 -6.79 10.88 -7.77
C ASN A 389 -6.73 9.62 -8.65
N LYS A 390 -7.87 9.08 -9.04
CA LYS A 390 -7.95 7.94 -9.97
C LYS A 390 -7.22 8.23 -11.28
N ALA A 391 -7.45 9.40 -11.89
CA ALA A 391 -6.77 9.79 -13.13
C ALA A 391 -5.26 9.87 -12.96
N LEU A 392 -4.78 10.36 -11.81
CA LEU A 392 -3.36 10.41 -11.48
C LEU A 392 -2.76 9.02 -11.34
N VAL A 393 -3.38 8.15 -10.53
CA VAL A 393 -2.91 6.78 -10.26
C VAL A 393 -2.87 5.95 -11.55
N GLU A 394 -3.92 6.02 -12.37
CA GLU A 394 -3.97 5.34 -13.66
C GLU A 394 -2.84 5.83 -14.60
N ALA A 395 -2.63 7.15 -14.69
CA ALA A 395 -1.58 7.72 -15.53
C ALA A 395 -0.19 7.30 -15.05
N ALA A 396 0.07 7.33 -13.73
CA ALA A 396 1.33 6.92 -13.13
C ALA A 396 1.60 5.42 -13.34
N THR A 397 0.58 4.58 -13.15
CA THR A 397 0.65 3.12 -13.35
C THR A 397 0.90 2.77 -14.82
N CYS A 398 0.21 3.44 -15.75
CA CYS A 398 0.45 3.23 -17.19
C CYS A 398 1.87 3.64 -17.58
N GLN A 399 2.37 4.77 -17.07
CA GLN A 399 3.74 5.20 -17.32
C GLN A 399 4.76 4.20 -16.76
N MET A 400 4.56 3.71 -15.55
CA MET A 400 5.39 2.65 -14.95
C MET A 400 5.44 1.41 -15.84
N LEU A 401 4.31 0.98 -16.41
CA LEU A 401 4.23 -0.18 -17.32
C LEU A 401 4.72 0.12 -18.74
N GLY A 402 5.16 1.34 -19.03
CA GLY A 402 5.58 1.74 -20.40
C GLY A 402 4.43 1.79 -21.40
N LYS A 403 3.20 2.03 -20.92
CA LYS A 403 1.99 2.13 -21.72
C LYS A 403 1.55 3.59 -21.89
N PRO A 404 0.83 3.92 -22.99
CA PRO A 404 0.23 5.23 -23.12
C PRO A 404 -0.68 5.56 -21.96
N GLN A 405 -0.56 6.76 -21.41
CA GLN A 405 -1.46 7.23 -20.38
C GLN A 405 -2.88 7.43 -20.96
N PRO A 406 -3.95 7.00 -20.24
CA PRO A 406 -5.32 7.17 -20.72
C PRO A 406 -5.66 8.62 -21.02
N ALA A 407 -6.42 8.88 -22.08
CA ALA A 407 -6.95 10.20 -22.36
C ALA A 407 -8.15 10.46 -21.43
N HIS A 408 -7.89 11.04 -20.27
CA HIS A 408 -8.99 11.56 -19.45
C HIS A 408 -9.44 12.89 -20.03
N SER A 409 -10.72 13.03 -20.37
CA SER A 409 -11.31 14.33 -20.61
C SER A 409 -11.22 15.13 -19.30
N PRO A 410 -10.81 16.42 -19.32
CA PRO A 410 -10.91 17.24 -18.14
C PRO A 410 -12.37 17.21 -17.69
N ALA A 411 -12.60 16.86 -16.42
CA ALA A 411 -13.92 17.01 -15.82
C ALA A 411 -14.29 18.48 -15.93
N GLY A 412 -15.37 18.77 -16.66
CA GLY A 412 -15.89 20.12 -16.88
C GLY A 412 -16.45 20.75 -15.60
#